data_3bffa3a1a44d2ab71d91e738ead437ed
#
_entry.id   3bffa3a1a44d2ab71d91e738ead437ed
#
_cell.length_a   1.000
_cell.length_b   1.000
_cell.length_c   1.000
_cell.angle_alpha   90.00
_cell.angle_beta   90.00
_cell.angle_gamma   90.00
#
_symmetry.space_group_name_H-M   'P 1'
#
loop_
_entity.id
_entity.type
_entity.pdbx_description
1 polymer ?
#
loop_
_entity_poly.entity_id
_entity_poly.type
_entity_poly.pdbx_seq_one_letter_code
_entity_poly.pdbx_strand_id
1 'polypeptide(L)'
;MPNTVVIIDDHPSFRASARAILEAEGFEVVGEAADGSSGIAAARMLAPDVILLDVQLPDMDGFAVCRELNLNGGPPAVVLVSSRDAADYGGLIEQSGARGFIPKDELGGTTLADLLE
;
A
#
# COMPACT_ATOMS: atom_id res chain seq x y z
N MET A 1 -12.30 14.69 -7.04
CA MET A 1 -11.24 14.82 -6.00
C MET A 1 -10.25 13.70 -6.17
N PRO A 2 -8.94 13.96 -6.18
CA PRO A 2 -7.97 12.88 -6.24
C PRO A 2 -8.01 12.06 -4.95
N ASN A 3 -7.76 10.77 -5.07
CA ASN A 3 -7.63 9.91 -3.90
C ASN A 3 -6.31 10.20 -3.19
N THR A 4 -6.36 10.21 -1.87
CA THR A 4 -5.15 10.40 -1.06
C THR A 4 -4.49 9.04 -0.78
N VAL A 5 -3.16 9.02 -0.79
CA VAL A 5 -2.37 7.79 -0.65
C VAL A 5 -1.29 7.99 0.39
N VAL A 6 -1.09 6.98 1.23
CA VAL A 6 0.11 6.85 2.06
C VAL A 6 0.90 5.65 1.54
N ILE A 7 2.22 5.82 1.37
CA ILE A 7 3.12 4.77 0.90
C ILE A 7 3.93 4.25 2.09
N ILE A 8 3.83 2.95 2.36
CA ILE A 8 4.55 2.29 3.46
C ILE A 8 5.52 1.29 2.85
N ASP A 9 6.82 1.61 2.85
CA ASP A 9 7.87 0.79 2.24
C ASP A 9 9.21 1.25 2.79
N ASP A 10 10.10 0.31 3.13
CA ASP A 10 11.39 0.65 3.70
C ASP A 10 12.47 1.03 2.66
N HIS A 11 12.15 0.95 1.37
CA HIS A 11 13.07 1.30 0.29
C HIS A 11 12.81 2.73 -0.20
N PRO A 12 13.70 3.70 0.12
CA PRO A 12 13.47 5.09 -0.31
C PRO A 12 13.34 5.26 -1.81
N SER A 13 14.10 4.47 -2.59
CA SER A 13 14.03 4.55 -4.04
C SER A 13 12.67 4.13 -4.58
N PHE A 14 12.08 3.09 -3.99
CA PHE A 14 10.74 2.67 -4.38
C PHE A 14 9.71 3.72 -4.00
N ARG A 15 9.80 4.31 -2.79
CA ARG A 15 8.86 5.35 -2.38
C ARG A 15 8.89 6.54 -3.33
N ALA A 16 10.10 6.96 -3.75
CA ALA A 16 10.24 8.08 -4.69
C ALA A 16 9.63 7.74 -6.05
N SER A 17 9.89 6.54 -6.56
CA SER A 17 9.32 6.11 -7.85
C SER A 17 7.80 5.99 -7.78
N ALA A 18 7.29 5.38 -6.71
CA ALA A 18 5.85 5.20 -6.54
C ALA A 18 5.14 6.55 -6.41
N ARG A 19 5.71 7.49 -5.66
CA ARG A 19 5.14 8.83 -5.55
C ARG A 19 5.02 9.48 -6.92
N ALA A 20 6.08 9.45 -7.72
CA ALA A 20 6.07 10.06 -9.05
C ALA A 20 5.00 9.41 -9.94
N ILE A 21 4.92 8.09 -9.94
CA ILE A 21 3.94 7.35 -10.73
C ILE A 21 2.51 7.71 -10.31
N LEU A 22 2.24 7.67 -9.01
CA LEU A 22 0.90 7.90 -8.48
C LEU A 22 0.45 9.35 -8.71
N GLU A 23 1.34 10.31 -8.51
CA GLU A 23 1.02 11.71 -8.74
C GLU A 23 0.76 11.99 -10.22
N ALA A 24 1.49 11.32 -11.12
CA ALA A 24 1.25 11.44 -12.56
C ALA A 24 -0.13 10.89 -12.94
N GLU A 25 -0.66 9.94 -12.17
CA GLU A 25 -1.97 9.34 -12.43
C GLU A 25 -3.11 10.06 -11.70
N GLY A 26 -2.81 11.15 -11.01
CA GLY A 26 -3.85 11.96 -10.36
C GLY A 26 -4.09 11.66 -8.89
N PHE A 27 -3.28 10.78 -8.28
CA PHE A 27 -3.37 10.53 -6.84
C PHE A 27 -2.59 11.61 -6.08
N GLU A 28 -2.99 11.86 -4.85
CA GLU A 28 -2.27 12.79 -3.96
C GLU A 28 -1.57 11.99 -2.88
N VAL A 29 -0.24 11.94 -2.91
CA VAL A 29 0.53 11.25 -1.87
C VAL A 29 0.68 12.17 -0.68
N VAL A 30 0.00 11.84 0.41
CA VAL A 30 -0.06 12.70 1.60
C VAL A 30 0.94 12.29 2.68
N GLY A 31 1.57 11.13 2.54
CA GLY A 31 2.58 10.70 3.49
C GLY A 31 3.32 9.46 3.04
N GLU A 32 4.46 9.22 3.69
CA GLU A 32 5.30 8.04 3.49
C GLU A 32 5.79 7.54 4.83
N ALA A 33 6.00 6.24 4.93
CA ALA A 33 6.55 5.63 6.13
C ALA A 33 7.51 4.51 5.73
N ALA A 34 8.52 4.26 6.56
CA ALA A 34 9.58 3.30 6.27
C ALA A 34 9.39 1.96 7.01
N ASP A 35 8.44 1.86 7.91
CA ASP A 35 8.19 0.63 8.67
C ASP A 35 6.71 0.51 9.03
N GLY A 36 6.34 -0.63 9.61
CA GLY A 36 4.94 -0.92 9.91
C GLY A 36 4.36 -0.02 10.98
N SER A 37 5.12 0.22 12.05
CA SER A 37 4.66 1.03 13.17
C SER A 37 4.39 2.48 12.75
N SER A 38 5.33 3.11 12.06
CA SER A 38 5.14 4.47 11.57
C SER A 38 4.07 4.54 10.49
N GLY A 39 3.96 3.47 9.70
CA GLY A 39 2.93 3.37 8.67
C GLY A 39 1.53 3.35 9.25
N ILE A 40 1.31 2.57 10.29
CA ILE A 40 0.01 2.53 10.98
C ILE A 40 -0.32 3.89 11.58
N ALA A 41 0.67 4.52 12.23
CA ALA A 41 0.48 5.86 12.81
C ALA A 41 0.12 6.89 11.75
N ALA A 42 0.82 6.87 10.61
CA ALA A 42 0.54 7.78 9.50
C ALA A 42 -0.86 7.55 8.93
N ALA A 43 -1.26 6.30 8.79
CA ALA A 43 -2.58 5.96 8.27
C ALA A 43 -3.69 6.50 9.19
N ARG A 44 -3.50 6.38 10.50
CA ARG A 44 -4.49 6.88 11.46
C ARG A 44 -4.54 8.38 11.51
N MET A 45 -3.39 9.03 11.41
CA MET A 45 -3.29 10.49 11.46
C MET A 45 -3.83 11.15 10.20
N LEU A 46 -3.47 10.61 9.03
CA LEU A 46 -3.76 11.24 7.75
C LEU A 46 -5.07 10.76 7.12
N ALA A 47 -5.59 9.63 7.58
CA ALA A 47 -6.83 9.03 7.09
C ALA A 47 -6.89 8.99 5.55
N PRO A 48 -5.90 8.35 4.89
CA PRO A 48 -5.87 8.34 3.42
C PRO A 48 -6.98 7.45 2.87
N ASP A 49 -7.30 7.64 1.61
CA ASP A 49 -8.24 6.76 0.91
C ASP A 49 -7.60 5.42 0.57
N VAL A 50 -6.29 5.43 0.32
CA VAL A 50 -5.55 4.25 -0.15
C VAL A 50 -4.21 4.16 0.57
N ILE A 51 -3.79 2.93 0.87
CA ILE A 51 -2.45 2.66 1.37
C ILE A 51 -1.75 1.71 0.41
N LEU A 52 -0.58 2.12 -0.07
CA LEU A 52 0.31 1.27 -0.84
C LEU A 52 1.32 0.69 0.14
N LEU A 53 1.29 -0.62 0.36
CA LEU A 53 1.95 -1.26 1.50
C LEU A 53 2.85 -2.40 1.05
N ASP A 54 4.14 -2.31 1.39
CA ASP A 54 5.08 -3.40 1.15
C ASP A 54 4.76 -4.59 2.06
N VAL A 55 4.84 -5.78 1.51
CA VAL A 55 4.66 -7.01 2.27
C VAL A 55 5.79 -7.23 3.28
N GLN A 56 7.02 -6.82 2.94
CA GLN A 56 8.18 -7.03 3.81
C GLN A 56 8.67 -5.72 4.40
N LEU A 57 8.44 -5.53 5.70
CA LEU A 57 8.88 -4.35 6.43
C LEU A 57 9.86 -4.79 7.52
N PRO A 58 10.73 -3.88 8.01
CA PRO A 58 11.77 -4.26 8.95
C PRO A 58 11.25 -4.68 10.33
N ASP A 59 10.11 -4.17 10.75
CA ASP A 59 9.58 -4.40 12.10
C ASP A 59 8.39 -5.36 12.14
N MET A 60 7.67 -5.53 11.04
CA MET A 60 6.53 -6.45 11.00
C MET A 60 6.20 -6.75 9.53
N ASP A 61 5.47 -7.83 9.29
CA ASP A 61 5.07 -8.12 7.91
C ASP A 61 3.88 -7.27 7.47
N GLY A 62 3.79 -7.01 6.18
CA GLY A 62 2.75 -6.18 5.62
C GLY A 62 1.34 -6.78 5.75
N PHE A 63 1.23 -8.10 5.82
CA PHE A 63 -0.07 -8.74 6.04
C PHE A 63 -0.62 -8.38 7.42
N ALA A 64 0.24 -8.33 8.43
CA ALA A 64 -0.17 -7.93 9.78
C ALA A 64 -0.60 -6.46 9.80
N VAL A 65 0.14 -5.58 9.13
CA VAL A 65 -0.24 -4.18 9.01
C VAL A 65 -1.60 -4.05 8.32
N CYS A 66 -1.80 -4.79 7.24
CA CYS A 66 -3.05 -4.76 6.49
C CYS A 66 -4.24 -5.19 7.37
N ARG A 67 -4.08 -6.28 8.12
CA ARG A 67 -5.13 -6.74 9.03
C ARG A 67 -5.46 -5.68 10.09
N GLU A 68 -4.42 -5.06 10.66
CA GLU A 68 -4.60 -4.01 11.67
C GLU A 68 -5.39 -2.82 11.11
N LEU A 69 -5.08 -2.41 9.90
CA LEU A 69 -5.75 -1.28 9.26
C LEU A 69 -7.18 -1.60 8.83
N ASN A 70 -7.49 -2.88 8.61
CA ASN A 70 -8.81 -3.31 8.16
C ASN A 70 -9.72 -3.81 9.28
N LEU A 71 -9.31 -3.68 10.55
CA LEU A 71 -10.07 -4.22 11.68
C LEU A 71 -11.52 -3.76 11.72
N ASN A 72 -11.78 -2.52 11.33
CA ASN A 72 -13.11 -1.94 11.39
C ASN A 72 -13.83 -1.95 10.04
N GLY A 73 -13.20 -2.53 9.01
CA GLY A 73 -13.72 -2.46 7.64
C GLY A 73 -13.66 -1.03 7.09
N GLY A 74 -14.12 -0.85 5.87
CA GLY A 74 -14.14 0.46 5.24
C GLY A 74 -12.76 0.97 4.85
N PRO A 75 -12.62 2.29 4.63
CA PRO A 75 -11.33 2.86 4.25
C PRO A 75 -10.32 2.77 5.39
N PRO A 76 -9.01 2.73 5.06
CA PRO A 76 -8.47 2.85 3.71
C PRO A 76 -8.52 1.55 2.93
N ALA A 77 -8.48 1.65 1.60
CA ALA A 77 -8.25 0.48 0.75
C ALA A 77 -6.75 0.19 0.77
N VAL A 78 -6.36 -1.02 1.13
CA VAL A 78 -4.94 -1.39 1.19
C VAL A 78 -4.58 -2.19 -0.04
N VAL A 79 -3.56 -1.74 -0.75
CA VAL A 79 -2.99 -2.45 -1.89
C VAL A 79 -1.58 -2.88 -1.52
N LEU A 80 -1.33 -4.19 -1.55
CA LEU A 80 -0.03 -4.74 -1.20
C LEU A 80 0.91 -4.69 -2.42
N VAL A 81 2.18 -4.41 -2.16
CA VAL A 81 3.23 -4.48 -3.19
C VAL A 81 4.38 -5.33 -2.67
N SER A 82 5.10 -5.97 -3.60
CA SER A 82 6.27 -6.77 -3.26
C SER A 82 7.13 -6.96 -4.49
N SER A 83 8.41 -7.22 -4.29
CA SER A 83 9.31 -7.64 -5.35
C SER A 83 9.07 -9.10 -5.76
N ARG A 84 8.25 -9.84 -5.01
CA ARG A 84 7.86 -11.21 -5.31
C ARG A 84 6.50 -11.24 -5.99
N ASP A 85 6.16 -12.39 -6.59
CA ASP A 85 4.86 -12.57 -7.23
C ASP A 85 3.79 -12.97 -6.22
N ALA A 86 2.54 -12.70 -6.55
CA ALA A 86 1.40 -13.06 -5.70
C ALA A 86 1.38 -14.55 -5.37
N ALA A 87 1.80 -15.39 -6.32
CA ALA A 87 1.81 -16.84 -6.12
C ALA A 87 2.71 -17.28 -4.97
N ASP A 88 3.74 -16.50 -4.64
CA ASP A 88 4.66 -16.82 -3.56
C ASP A 88 4.02 -16.72 -2.18
N TYR A 89 2.87 -16.06 -2.07
CA TYR A 89 2.20 -15.82 -0.80
C TYR A 89 0.97 -16.68 -0.55
N GLY A 90 0.56 -17.47 -1.56
CA GLY A 90 -0.60 -18.34 -1.42
C GLY A 90 -1.87 -17.56 -1.06
N GLY A 91 -2.59 -17.99 -0.03
CA GLY A 91 -3.81 -17.32 0.40
C GLY A 91 -3.64 -16.13 1.33
N LEU A 92 -2.39 -15.77 1.68
CA LEU A 92 -2.15 -14.70 2.65
C LEU A 92 -2.67 -13.34 2.19
N ILE A 93 -2.60 -13.06 0.89
CA ILE A 93 -3.10 -11.81 0.34
C ILE A 93 -4.59 -11.67 0.60
N GLU A 94 -5.36 -12.70 0.28
CA GLU A 94 -6.81 -12.69 0.45
C GLU A 94 -7.19 -12.63 1.92
N GLN A 95 -6.49 -13.37 2.78
CA GLN A 95 -6.75 -13.41 4.20
C GLN A 95 -6.45 -12.10 4.91
N SER A 96 -5.61 -11.26 4.32
CA SER A 96 -5.22 -9.97 4.91
C SER A 96 -6.32 -8.92 4.82
N GLY A 97 -7.28 -9.10 3.92
CA GLY A 97 -8.29 -8.10 3.64
C GLY A 97 -7.85 -7.03 2.64
N ALA A 98 -6.69 -7.23 2.01
CA ALA A 98 -6.19 -6.29 1.01
C ALA A 98 -7.14 -6.19 -0.19
N ARG A 99 -7.22 -5.00 -0.77
CA ARG A 99 -7.99 -4.77 -1.99
C ARG A 99 -7.34 -5.43 -3.19
N GLY A 100 -6.01 -5.55 -3.18
CA GLY A 100 -5.28 -6.18 -4.26
C GLY A 100 -3.78 -6.24 -3.98
N PHE A 101 -3.06 -6.73 -4.98
CA PHE A 101 -1.61 -6.91 -4.93
C PHE A 101 -1.02 -6.51 -6.26
N ILE A 102 0.08 -5.74 -6.22
CA ILE A 102 0.80 -5.32 -7.42
C ILE A 102 2.27 -5.66 -7.22
N PRO A 103 2.87 -6.49 -8.08
CA PRO A 103 4.34 -6.64 -8.07
C PRO A 103 4.98 -5.27 -8.29
N LYS A 104 6.06 -4.97 -7.58
CA LYS A 104 6.66 -3.62 -7.62
C LYS A 104 7.06 -3.18 -9.03
N ASP A 105 7.51 -4.11 -9.87
CA ASP A 105 7.91 -3.81 -11.24
C ASP A 105 6.73 -3.58 -12.18
N GLU A 106 5.51 -3.84 -11.72
CA GLU A 106 4.29 -3.63 -12.50
C GLU A 106 3.50 -2.40 -12.05
N LEU A 107 4.00 -1.67 -11.05
CA LEU A 107 3.34 -0.44 -10.62
C LEU A 107 3.47 0.61 -11.70
N GLY A 108 2.34 1.15 -12.12
CA GLY A 108 2.31 2.17 -13.16
C GLY A 108 1.07 2.01 -14.03
N GLY A 109 0.95 2.87 -15.02
CA GLY A 109 -0.21 2.85 -15.89
C GLY A 109 -1.49 3.05 -15.08
N THR A 110 -2.48 2.20 -15.29
CA THR A 110 -3.76 2.32 -14.59
C THR A 110 -3.96 1.23 -13.54
N THR A 111 -2.90 0.51 -13.17
CA THR A 111 -3.01 -0.68 -12.32
C THR A 111 -3.68 -0.40 -10.98
N LEU A 112 -3.25 0.66 -10.30
CA LEU A 112 -3.84 0.99 -8.99
C LEU A 112 -5.29 1.43 -9.13
N ALA A 113 -5.58 2.27 -10.11
CA ALA A 113 -6.95 2.73 -10.34
C ALA A 113 -7.88 1.55 -10.64
N ASP A 114 -7.42 0.57 -11.42
CA ASP A 114 -8.21 -0.61 -11.74
C ASP A 114 -8.58 -1.41 -10.49
N LEU A 115 -7.68 -1.52 -9.52
CA LEU A 115 -7.93 -2.25 -8.28
C LEU A 115 -8.91 -1.52 -7.36
N LEU A 116 -9.05 -0.21 -7.51
CA LEU A 116 -9.92 0.60 -6.65
C LEU A 116 -11.35 0.73 -7.18
N GLU A 117 -11.57 0.29 -8.39
CA GLU A 117 -12.91 0.32 -8.99
C GLU A 117 -13.84 -0.75 -8.46
#